data_0fb511e6da84e7c6a3b0891a593116d1
#
_entry.id   0fb511e6da84e7c6a3b0891a593116d1
#
_cell.length_a   1.000
_cell.length_b   1.000
_cell.length_c   1.000
_cell.angle_alpha   90.00
_cell.angle_beta   90.00
_cell.angle_gamma   90.00
#
_symmetry.space_group_name_H-M   'P 1'
#
loop_
_entity.id
_entity.type
_entity.pdbx_description
1 polymer ?
#
loop_
_entity_poly.entity_id
_entity_poly.type
_entity_poly.pdbx_seq_one_letter_code
_entity_poly.pdbx_strand_id
1 'polypeptide(L)' 'MITDRQLSILNAIVEDYVDFGQPVGSKTLIERHNLNVSPATIRNEMKQLEDLNYIEKTHSSSGRSPSQLGFRYYVN' A
#
# COMPACT_ATOMS: atom_id res chain seq x y z
N MET A 1 11.47 10.46 3.40
CA MET A 1 10.20 11.02 3.91
C MET A 1 9.09 10.75 2.90
N ILE A 2 7.94 10.33 3.36
CA ILE A 2 6.85 10.01 2.46
C ILE A 2 5.89 11.19 2.32
N THR A 3 5.25 11.27 1.16
CA THR A 3 4.29 12.33 0.88
C THR A 3 2.93 12.01 1.49
N ASP A 4 2.05 13.01 1.52
CA ASP A 4 0.68 12.79 2.00
C ASP A 4 -0.05 11.74 1.17
N ARG A 5 0.17 11.76 -0.14
CA ARG A 5 -0.42 10.74 -1.02
C ARG A 5 0.11 9.35 -0.67
N GLN A 6 1.42 9.24 -0.48
CA GLN A 6 2.02 7.96 -0.13
C GLN A 6 1.52 7.48 1.23
N LEU A 7 1.35 8.38 2.18
CA LEU A 7 0.80 8.03 3.49
C LEU A 7 -0.63 7.50 3.36
N SER A 8 -1.47 8.15 2.56
CA SER A 8 -2.83 7.67 2.32
C SER A 8 -2.83 6.27 1.73
N ILE A 9 -1.96 6.03 0.76
CA ILE A 9 -1.86 4.71 0.13
C ILE A 9 -1.35 3.68 1.13
N LEU A 10 -0.35 4.02 1.91
CA LEU A 10 0.16 3.12 2.94
C LEU A 10 -0.91 2.76 3.96
N ASN A 11 -1.66 3.75 4.42
CA ASN A 11 -2.75 3.51 5.37
C ASN A 11 -3.80 2.57 4.77
N ALA A 12 -4.13 2.75 3.50
CA ALA A 12 -5.10 1.89 2.83
C ALA A 12 -4.59 0.45 2.73
N ILE A 13 -3.30 0.29 2.43
CA ILE A 13 -2.70 -1.04 2.35
C ILE A 13 -2.73 -1.73 3.71
N VAL A 14 -2.37 -1.00 4.77
CA VAL A 14 -2.39 -1.56 6.12
C VAL A 14 -3.81 -1.96 6.52
N GLU A 15 -4.78 -1.09 6.27
CA GLU A 15 -6.17 -1.36 6.61
C GLU A 15 -6.70 -2.59 5.90
N ASP A 16 -6.40 -2.73 4.61
CA ASP A 16 -6.82 -3.89 3.85
C ASP A 16 -6.17 -5.17 4.38
N TYR A 17 -4.89 -5.09 4.71
CA TYR A 17 -4.20 -6.26 5.22
C TYR A 17 -4.76 -6.69 6.58
N VAL A 18 -5.07 -5.74 7.44
CA VAL A 18 -5.65 -6.03 8.76
C VAL A 18 -7.04 -6.64 8.58
N ASP A 19 -7.84 -6.09 7.68
CA ASP A 19 -9.23 -6.54 7.51
C ASP A 19 -9.35 -7.88 6.80
N PHE A 20 -8.49 -8.14 5.83
CA PHE A 20 -8.65 -9.32 4.97
C PHE A 20 -7.51 -10.33 5.10
N GLY A 21 -6.41 -9.96 5.72
CA GLY A 21 -5.30 -10.88 5.97
C GLY A 21 -4.57 -11.31 4.71
N GLN A 22 -4.68 -10.54 3.64
CA GLN A 22 -4.08 -10.89 2.35
C GLN A 22 -3.41 -9.68 1.73
N PRO A 23 -2.37 -9.91 0.91
CA PRO A 23 -1.77 -8.83 0.15
C PRO A 23 -2.78 -8.20 -0.79
N VAL A 24 -2.60 -6.91 -1.08
CA VAL A 24 -3.54 -6.16 -1.90
C VAL A 24 -2.86 -5.63 -3.14
N GLY A 25 -3.55 -5.75 -4.29
CA GLY A 25 -3.09 -5.18 -5.55
C GLY A 25 -3.63 -3.78 -5.75
N SER A 26 -3.04 -3.06 -6.73
CA SER A 26 -3.37 -1.66 -6.96
C SER A 26 -4.83 -1.46 -7.34
N LYS A 27 -5.37 -2.33 -8.20
CA LYS A 27 -6.75 -2.19 -8.66
C LYS A 27 -7.74 -2.33 -7.50
N THR A 28 -7.54 -3.36 -6.67
CA THR A 28 -8.40 -3.59 -5.52
C THR A 28 -8.32 -2.43 -4.54
N LEU A 29 -7.11 -1.92 -4.34
CA LEU A 29 -6.90 -0.80 -3.42
C LEU A 29 -7.68 0.43 -3.87
N ILE A 30 -7.60 0.75 -5.16
CA ILE A 30 -8.32 1.90 -5.72
C ILE A 30 -9.82 1.74 -5.53
N GLU A 31 -10.35 0.56 -5.87
CA GLU A 31 -11.79 0.30 -5.79
C GLU A 31 -12.29 0.33 -4.36
N ARG A 32 -11.54 -0.30 -3.45
CA ARG A 32 -12.01 -0.46 -2.07
C ARG A 32 -11.94 0.83 -1.28
N HIS A 33 -10.95 1.66 -1.56
CA HIS A 33 -10.74 2.89 -0.80
C HIS A 33 -11.14 4.14 -1.57
N ASN A 34 -11.72 3.97 -2.76
CA ASN A 34 -12.20 5.08 -3.56
C ASN A 34 -11.11 6.14 -3.75
N LEU A 35 -9.90 5.68 -4.05
CA LEU A 35 -8.78 6.58 -4.25
C LEU A 35 -8.93 7.33 -5.58
N ASN A 36 -8.68 8.62 -5.54
CA ASN A 36 -8.84 9.47 -6.71
C ASN A 36 -7.51 9.60 -7.46
N VAL A 37 -6.96 8.46 -7.87
CA VAL A 37 -5.71 8.39 -8.61
C VAL A 37 -5.83 7.34 -9.70
N SER A 38 -5.02 7.48 -10.74
CA SER A 38 -5.00 6.49 -11.82
C SER A 38 -4.28 5.23 -11.39
N PRO A 39 -4.56 4.08 -12.03
CA PRO A 39 -3.80 2.86 -11.74
C PRO A 39 -2.30 3.01 -11.94
N ALA A 40 -1.88 3.78 -12.92
CA ALA A 40 -0.45 4.01 -13.15
C ALA A 40 0.18 4.78 -11.98
N THR A 41 -0.53 5.79 -11.50
CA THR A 41 -0.06 6.57 -10.36
C THR A 41 0.05 5.71 -9.10
N ILE A 42 -0.97 4.89 -8.84
CA ILE A 42 -0.94 4.04 -7.64
C ILE A 42 0.23 3.05 -7.71
N ARG A 43 0.48 2.47 -8.88
CA ARG A 43 1.59 1.54 -9.04
C ARG A 43 2.93 2.22 -8.80
N ASN A 44 3.10 3.45 -9.30
CA ASN A 44 4.32 4.21 -9.07
C ASN A 44 4.53 4.53 -7.59
N GLU A 45 3.47 4.94 -6.91
CA GLU A 45 3.56 5.24 -5.49
C GLU A 45 3.85 3.99 -4.67
N MET A 46 3.24 2.86 -5.05
CA MET A 46 3.51 1.60 -4.36
C MET A 46 4.96 1.17 -4.56
N LYS A 47 5.50 1.39 -5.75
CA LYS A 47 6.91 1.05 -5.99
C LYS A 47 7.82 1.90 -5.10
N GLN A 48 7.53 3.18 -4.97
CA GLN A 48 8.32 4.05 -4.10
C GLN A 48 8.21 3.63 -2.63
N LEU A 49 7.01 3.27 -2.19
CA LEU A 49 6.82 2.77 -0.82
C LEU A 49 7.59 1.47 -0.60
N GLU A 50 7.64 0.62 -1.61
CA GLU A 50 8.42 -0.61 -1.55
C GLU A 50 9.91 -0.31 -1.46
N ASP A 51 10.40 0.63 -2.27
CA ASP A 51 11.80 1.04 -2.24
C ASP A 51 12.19 1.64 -0.89
N LEU A 52 11.25 2.29 -0.23
CA LEU A 52 11.46 2.87 1.10
C LEU A 52 11.23 1.85 2.22
N ASN A 53 10.90 0.61 1.87
CA ASN A 53 10.69 -0.50 2.80
C ASN A 53 9.45 -0.38 3.67
N TYR A 54 8.46 0.39 3.25
CA TYR A 54 7.18 0.46 3.98
C TYR A 54 6.22 -0.65 3.60
N ILE A 55 6.35 -1.19 2.38
CA ILE A 55 5.55 -2.33 1.95
C ILE A 55 6.47 -3.35 1.30
N GLU A 56 5.97 -4.58 1.18
CA GLU A 56 6.75 -5.71 0.67
C GLU A 56 5.99 -6.39 -0.45
N LYS A 57 6.75 -6.83 -1.45
CA LYS A 57 6.21 -7.66 -2.51
C LYS A 57 6.06 -9.08 -1.99
N THR A 58 4.92 -9.69 -2.25
CA THR A 58 4.65 -11.06 -1.82
C THR A 58 5.00 -12.03 -2.94
N HIS A 59 4.81 -13.32 -2.68
CA HIS A 59 4.99 -14.35 -3.69
C HIS A 59 4.02 -14.16 -4.85
N SER A 60 2.88 -13.59 -4.60
CA SER A 60 1.96 -13.19 -5.65
C SER A 60 2.54 -11.99 -6.38
N SER A 61 2.56 -12.04 -7.70
CA SER A 61 3.22 -11.02 -8.50
C SER A 61 2.60 -9.63 -8.38
N SER A 62 1.33 -9.54 -8.01
CA SER A 62 0.62 -8.26 -8.00
C SER A 62 0.29 -7.75 -6.60
N GLY A 63 0.45 -8.56 -5.57
CA GLY A 63 0.05 -8.18 -4.23
C GLY A 63 1.17 -7.54 -3.42
N ARG A 64 0.79 -6.63 -2.54
CA ARG A 64 1.69 -5.98 -1.59
C ARG A 64 1.12 -6.08 -0.20
N SER A 65 2.00 -6.26 0.78
CA SER A 65 1.61 -6.25 2.18
C SER A 65 2.48 -5.25 2.94
N PRO A 66 1.98 -4.72 4.08
CA PRO A 66 2.80 -3.80 4.86
C PRO A 66 4.01 -4.53 5.44
N SER A 67 5.15 -3.86 5.46
CA SER A 67 6.30 -4.32 6.20
C SER A 67 6.12 -3.97 7.68
N GLN A 68 7.05 -4.45 8.51
CA GLN A 68 7.05 -4.07 9.92
C GLN A 68 7.15 -2.55 10.07
N LEU A 69 7.98 -1.93 9.25
CA LEU A 69 8.13 -0.48 9.25
C LEU A 69 6.83 0.21 8.85
N GLY A 70 6.12 -0.33 7.85
CA GLY A 70 4.85 0.21 7.42
C GLY A 70 3.79 0.16 8.51
N PHE A 71 3.70 -0.96 9.20
CA PHE A 71 2.78 -1.07 10.35
C PHE A 71 3.10 -0.06 11.43
N ARG A 72 4.39 0.09 11.74
CA ARG A 72 4.82 1.03 12.77
C ARG A 72 4.45 2.46 12.39
N TYR A 73 4.63 2.81 11.13
CA TYR A 73 4.30 4.15 10.66
C TYR A 73 2.80 4.42 10.75
N TYR A 74 2.00 3.42 10.43
CA TYR A 74 0.54 3.53 10.48
C TYR A 74 0.05 3.76 11.91
N VAL A 75 0.60 3.00 12.86
CA VAL A 75 0.16 3.06 14.25
C VAL A 75 0.50 4.41 14.88
N ASN A 76 1.59 5.00 14.47
CA ASN A 76 2.00 6.30 14.99
C ASN A 76 1.23 7.43 14.35
#